data_eb9068402f3d9ec891d633f7666f1442
#
_entry.id   eb9068402f3d9ec891d633f7666f1442
#
_cell.length_a   1.000
_cell.length_b   1.000
_cell.length_c   1.000
_cell.angle_alpha   90.00
_cell.angle_beta   90.00
_cell.angle_gamma   90.00
#
_symmetry.space_group_name_H-M   'P 1'
#
loop_
_entity.id
_entity.type
_entity.pdbx_description
1 polymer ?
#
loop_
_entity_poly.entity_id
_entity_poly.type
_entity_poly.pdbx_seq_one_letter_code
_entity_poly.pdbx_strand_id
1 'polypeptide(L)'
;MDKSYFKTRKEEIQSKIDSCKKEMKELENEYIVSNQKFPIGSKVCLTIPAYELRGLGINRIRIVPEEKKFAYVTGYEIVANEVVPILMKAKKDGTISKLREYMSFRQAIIELAE
;
A
#
# COMPACT_ATOMS: atom_id res chain seq x y z
N MET A 1 -39.13 12.83 -24.73
CA MET A 1 -37.77 13.35 -24.53
C MET A 1 -37.08 13.46 -25.89
N ASP A 2 -36.63 14.64 -26.25
CA ASP A 2 -35.87 14.80 -27.49
C ASP A 2 -34.37 14.60 -27.28
N LYS A 3 -33.63 14.51 -28.37
CA LYS A 3 -32.20 14.27 -28.39
C LYS A 3 -31.42 15.40 -27.71
N SER A 4 -31.86 16.64 -27.93
CA SER A 4 -31.21 17.83 -27.35
C SER A 4 -31.33 17.86 -25.83
N TYR A 5 -32.50 17.57 -25.29
CA TYR A 5 -32.76 17.50 -23.86
C TYR A 5 -31.92 16.38 -23.22
N PHE A 6 -31.91 15.21 -23.82
CA PHE A 6 -31.13 14.06 -23.34
C PHE A 6 -29.63 14.41 -23.28
N LYS A 7 -29.09 15.01 -24.33
CA LYS A 7 -27.69 15.41 -24.39
C LYS A 7 -27.33 16.40 -23.28
N THR A 8 -28.17 17.43 -23.09
CA THR A 8 -27.95 18.44 -22.03
C THR A 8 -27.98 17.81 -20.65
N ARG A 9 -28.97 16.95 -20.37
CA ARG A 9 -29.05 16.26 -19.05
C ARG A 9 -27.87 15.33 -18.82
N LYS A 10 -27.44 14.63 -19.84
CA LYS A 10 -26.28 13.75 -19.77
C LYS A 10 -25.00 14.53 -19.41
N GLU A 11 -24.79 15.68 -20.04
CA GLU A 11 -23.64 16.55 -19.76
C GLU A 11 -23.68 17.10 -18.36
N GLU A 12 -24.85 17.51 -17.85
CA GLU A 12 -25.01 17.96 -16.46
C GLU A 12 -24.67 16.88 -15.44
N ILE A 13 -25.17 15.66 -15.67
CA ILE A 13 -24.89 14.51 -14.81
C ILE A 13 -23.41 14.15 -14.86
N GLN A 14 -22.81 14.16 -16.04
CA GLN A 14 -21.38 13.86 -16.19
C GLN A 14 -20.52 14.89 -15.46
N SER A 15 -20.89 16.15 -15.52
CA SER A 15 -20.22 17.23 -14.78
C SER A 15 -20.29 17.00 -13.26
N LYS A 16 -21.43 16.55 -12.75
CA LYS A 16 -21.59 16.21 -11.33
C LYS A 16 -20.72 15.02 -10.94
N ILE A 17 -20.65 14.01 -11.78
CA ILE A 17 -19.81 12.81 -11.57
C ILE A 17 -18.34 13.23 -11.51
N ASP A 18 -17.89 14.06 -12.44
CA ASP A 18 -16.50 14.52 -12.50
C ASP A 18 -16.13 15.33 -11.25
N SER A 19 -17.06 16.20 -10.80
CA SER A 19 -16.89 16.98 -9.57
C SER A 19 -16.77 16.08 -8.33
N CYS A 20 -17.61 15.06 -8.22
CA CYS A 20 -17.57 14.09 -7.13
C CYS A 20 -16.28 13.27 -7.13
N LYS A 21 -15.81 12.87 -8.29
CA LYS A 21 -14.54 12.15 -8.43
C LYS A 21 -13.37 13.00 -7.96
N LYS A 22 -13.38 14.29 -8.30
CA LYS A 22 -12.36 15.23 -7.87
C LYS A 22 -12.34 15.40 -6.36
N GLU A 23 -13.51 15.57 -5.75
CA GLU A 23 -13.67 15.68 -4.30
C GLU A 23 -13.17 14.41 -3.58
N MET A 24 -13.51 13.24 -4.11
CA MET A 24 -13.05 11.96 -3.57
C MET A 24 -11.54 11.86 -3.59
N LYS A 25 -10.91 12.24 -4.69
CA LYS A 25 -9.46 12.21 -4.84
C LYS A 25 -8.77 13.18 -3.87
N GLU A 26 -9.32 14.37 -3.70
CA GLU A 26 -8.80 15.36 -2.75
C GLU A 26 -8.88 14.84 -1.32
N LEU A 27 -10.01 14.20 -0.95
CA LEU A 27 -10.18 13.60 0.37
C LEU A 27 -9.19 12.47 0.61
N GLU A 28 -8.99 11.60 -0.36
CA GLU A 28 -8.02 10.51 -0.27
C GLU A 28 -6.59 11.04 -0.09
N ASN A 29 -6.22 12.08 -0.82
CA ASN A 29 -4.91 12.71 -0.70
C ASN A 29 -4.71 13.33 0.69
N GLU A 30 -5.70 14.02 1.23
CA GLU A 30 -5.66 14.58 2.58
C GLU A 30 -5.51 13.49 3.63
N TYR A 31 -6.24 12.40 3.47
CA TYR A 31 -6.18 11.26 4.38
C TYR A 31 -4.80 10.61 4.38
N ILE A 32 -4.22 10.43 3.20
CA ILE A 32 -2.87 9.91 3.05
C ILE A 32 -1.84 10.82 3.72
N VAL A 33 -1.87 12.11 3.42
CA VAL A 33 -0.92 13.09 3.99
C VAL A 33 -1.01 13.13 5.52
N SER A 34 -2.22 13.06 6.06
CA SER A 34 -2.43 13.11 7.51
C SER A 34 -1.96 11.86 8.25
N ASN A 35 -1.79 10.73 7.54
CA ASN A 35 -1.47 9.45 8.15
C ASN A 35 -0.15 8.83 7.66
N GLN A 36 0.71 9.63 7.04
CA GLN A 36 2.04 9.18 6.64
C GLN A 36 2.92 8.97 7.86
N LYS A 37 3.41 7.73 8.05
CA LYS A 37 4.33 7.41 9.15
C LYS A 37 5.79 7.66 8.78
N PHE A 38 6.13 7.51 7.51
CA PHE A 38 7.50 7.62 7.02
C PHE A 38 7.57 8.60 5.86
N PRO A 39 8.62 9.42 5.75
CA PRO A 39 8.78 10.28 4.58
C PRO A 39 8.93 9.46 3.29
N ILE A 40 8.37 9.96 2.19
CA ILE A 40 8.54 9.32 0.88
C ILE A 40 10.02 9.36 0.50
N GLY A 41 10.55 8.22 0.04
CA GLY A 41 11.96 8.05 -0.29
C GLY A 41 12.79 7.48 0.85
N SER A 42 12.22 7.32 2.06
CA SER A 42 12.95 6.76 3.19
C SER A 42 13.13 5.25 3.06
N LYS A 43 14.23 4.75 3.60
CA LYS A 43 14.53 3.33 3.71
C LYS A 43 13.94 2.79 5.00
N VAL A 44 13.25 1.68 4.92
CA VAL A 44 12.65 1.01 6.09
C VAL A 44 13.15 -0.42 6.21
N CYS A 45 13.16 -0.91 7.43
CA CYS A 45 13.46 -2.30 7.75
C CYS A 45 12.16 -3.01 8.09
N LEU A 46 11.90 -4.10 7.39
CA LEU A 46 10.76 -4.98 7.65
C LEU A 46 11.24 -6.16 8.47
N THR A 47 10.75 -6.30 9.69
CA THR A 47 11.04 -7.43 10.54
C THR A 47 9.85 -8.38 10.52
N ILE A 48 10.06 -9.57 9.99
CA ILE A 48 9.05 -10.63 9.94
C ILE A 48 9.32 -11.55 11.12
N PRO A 49 8.39 -11.66 12.11
CA PRO A 49 8.64 -12.50 13.28
C PRO A 49 8.80 -13.98 12.92
N ALA A 50 9.55 -14.70 13.73
CA ALA A 50 9.67 -16.14 13.62
C ALA A 50 8.30 -16.81 13.78
N TYR A 51 8.07 -17.89 13.06
CA TYR A 51 6.80 -18.60 13.10
C TYR A 51 6.98 -20.11 12.94
N GLU A 52 5.98 -20.86 13.37
CA GLU A 52 5.96 -22.30 13.23
C GLU A 52 5.17 -22.73 11.99
N LEU A 53 5.79 -23.55 11.15
CA LEU A 53 5.13 -24.25 10.06
C LEU A 53 4.88 -25.69 10.49
N ARG A 54 3.60 -26.08 10.52
CA ARG A 54 3.19 -27.45 10.73
C ARG A 54 3.06 -28.15 9.38
N GLY A 55 3.93 -29.13 9.11
CA GLY A 55 3.85 -29.93 7.90
C GLY A 55 2.79 -31.01 7.99
N LEU A 56 2.46 -31.60 6.82
CA LEU A 56 1.63 -32.79 6.73
C LEU A 56 2.43 -33.99 7.25
N GLY A 57 2.14 -34.43 8.47
CA GLY A 57 2.79 -35.58 9.08
C GLY A 57 2.99 -35.42 10.56
N ILE A 58 3.08 -36.55 11.26
CA ILE A 58 3.24 -36.61 12.71
C ILE A 58 4.62 -36.02 13.07
N ASN A 59 4.64 -34.99 13.94
CA ASN A 59 5.83 -34.41 14.53
C ASN A 59 6.76 -33.57 13.63
N ARG A 60 6.27 -33.03 12.53
CA ARG A 60 7.06 -32.12 11.71
C ARG A 60 6.67 -30.66 11.98
N ILE A 61 7.25 -30.09 13.02
CA ILE A 61 7.17 -28.67 13.29
C ILE A 61 8.48 -28.06 12.78
N ARG A 62 8.36 -27.14 11.82
CA ARG A 62 9.50 -26.37 11.33
C ARG A 62 9.38 -24.95 11.85
N ILE A 63 10.39 -24.49 12.54
CA ILE A 63 10.45 -23.10 12.96
C ILE A 63 11.11 -22.30 11.84
N VAL A 64 10.36 -21.33 11.30
CA VAL A 64 10.91 -20.37 10.35
C VAL A 64 11.46 -19.20 11.15
N PRO A 65 12.76 -18.91 11.02
CA PRO A 65 13.38 -17.85 11.84
C PRO A 65 12.90 -16.47 11.43
N GLU A 66 13.10 -15.51 12.33
CA GLU A 66 12.89 -14.11 12.07
C GLU A 66 13.68 -13.66 10.84
N GLU A 67 13.03 -12.91 9.96
CA GLU A 67 13.65 -12.40 8.75
C GLU A 67 13.58 -10.86 8.73
N LYS A 68 14.65 -10.23 8.30
CA LYS A 68 14.71 -8.78 8.12
C LYS A 68 14.94 -8.47 6.64
N LYS A 69 14.11 -7.59 6.11
CA LYS A 69 14.19 -7.12 4.73
C LYS A 69 14.22 -5.60 4.70
N PHE A 70 14.88 -5.05 3.71
CA PHE A 70 14.92 -3.61 3.49
C PHE A 70 14.08 -3.23 2.28
N ALA A 71 13.41 -2.10 2.38
CA ALA A 71 12.59 -1.55 1.31
C ALA A 71 12.60 -0.02 1.37
N TYR A 72 12.12 0.60 0.30
CA TYR A 72 11.98 2.06 0.22
C TYR A 72 10.51 2.42 0.11
N VAL A 73 10.11 3.45 0.85
CA VAL A 73 8.76 3.99 0.78
C VAL A 73 8.67 4.91 -0.43
N THR A 74 7.92 4.51 -1.45
CA THR A 74 7.75 5.30 -2.68
C THR A 74 6.44 6.07 -2.74
N GLY A 75 5.50 5.75 -1.86
CA GLY A 75 4.20 6.39 -1.79
C GLY A 75 3.32 5.71 -0.76
N TYR A 76 2.04 6.03 -0.81
CA TYR A 76 1.03 5.46 0.08
C TYR A 76 -0.22 5.14 -0.72
N GLU A 77 -0.98 4.14 -0.25
CA GLU A 77 -2.26 3.78 -0.81
C GLU A 77 -3.28 3.56 0.31
N ILE A 78 -4.55 3.55 -0.05
CA ILE A 78 -5.63 3.28 0.90
C ILE A 78 -6.14 1.87 0.62
N VAL A 79 -6.04 0.99 1.61
CA VAL A 79 -6.52 -0.39 1.54
C VAL A 79 -7.42 -0.62 2.75
N ALA A 80 -8.67 -1.02 2.51
CA ALA A 80 -9.67 -1.24 3.56
C ALA A 80 -9.78 -0.04 4.53
N ASN A 81 -9.81 1.18 3.96
CA ASN A 81 -9.89 2.45 4.69
C ASN A 81 -8.67 2.77 5.58
N GLU A 82 -7.57 2.07 5.37
CA GLU A 82 -6.31 2.33 6.06
C GLU A 82 -5.22 2.82 5.10
N VAL A 83 -4.40 3.75 5.55
CA VAL A 83 -3.25 4.25 4.79
C VAL A 83 -2.09 3.30 4.99
N VAL A 84 -1.66 2.67 3.90
CA VAL A 84 -0.52 1.73 3.92
C VAL A 84 0.59 2.22 2.99
N PRO A 85 1.86 2.03 3.38
CA PRO A 85 2.97 2.45 2.54
C PRO A 85 3.13 1.53 1.33
N ILE A 86 3.49 2.12 0.20
CA ILE A 86 3.92 1.39 -0.99
C ILE A 86 5.42 1.20 -0.86
N LEU A 87 5.84 -0.06 -0.74
CA LEU A 87 7.23 -0.42 -0.52
C LEU A 87 7.82 -1.05 -1.78
N MET A 88 8.99 -0.56 -2.19
CA MET A 88 9.76 -1.15 -3.28
C MET A 88 10.99 -1.82 -2.71
N LYS A 89 11.30 -3.02 -3.20
CA LYS A 89 12.45 -3.79 -2.71
C LYS A 89 13.76 -3.03 -2.86
N ALA A 90 14.64 -3.14 -1.87
CA ALA A 90 16.00 -2.62 -1.97
C ALA A 90 16.88 -3.64 -2.70
N LYS A 91 17.66 -3.16 -3.67
CA LYS A 91 18.67 -4.00 -4.34
C LYS A 91 19.88 -4.17 -3.43
N LYS A 92 20.73 -5.17 -3.73
CA LYS A 92 21.95 -5.44 -2.98
C LYS A 92 22.93 -4.25 -2.97
N ASP A 93 22.90 -3.42 -4.03
CA ASP A 93 23.73 -2.22 -4.13
C ASP A 93 23.13 -1.00 -3.42
N GLY A 94 21.98 -1.15 -2.79
CA GLY A 94 21.29 -0.07 -2.06
C GLY A 94 20.36 0.78 -2.91
N THR A 95 20.20 0.48 -4.19
CA THR A 95 19.28 1.21 -5.06
C THR A 95 17.86 0.64 -4.97
N ILE A 96 16.89 1.41 -5.46
CA ILE A 96 15.47 1.02 -5.45
C ILE A 96 15.19 0.06 -6.61
N SER A 97 14.64 -1.12 -6.29
CA SER A 97 14.18 -2.07 -7.29
C SER A 97 12.85 -1.62 -7.89
N LYS A 98 12.55 -2.09 -9.10
CA LYS A 98 11.24 -1.93 -9.73
C LYS A 98 10.20 -2.92 -9.15
N LEU A 99 10.64 -3.87 -8.33
CA LEU A 99 9.76 -4.88 -7.71
C LEU A 99 9.21 -4.36 -6.40
N ARG A 100 7.89 -4.49 -6.24
CA ARG A 100 7.20 -4.09 -5.01
C ARG A 100 7.38 -5.16 -3.92
N GLU A 101 7.70 -4.72 -2.70
CA GLU A 101 7.68 -5.57 -1.52
C GLU A 101 6.28 -5.53 -0.93
N TYR A 102 5.61 -6.68 -0.88
CA TYR A 102 4.30 -6.79 -0.25
C TYR A 102 4.47 -7.16 1.21
N MET A 103 3.75 -6.46 2.08
CA MET A 103 3.67 -6.83 3.48
C MET A 103 2.99 -8.19 3.57
N SER A 104 3.66 -9.17 4.15
CA SER A 104 3.06 -10.47 4.36
C SER A 104 1.88 -10.33 5.34
N PHE A 105 0.88 -11.22 5.25
CA PHE A 105 -0.26 -11.25 6.15
C PHE A 105 0.12 -11.47 7.62
N ARG A 106 1.38 -11.72 7.89
CA ARG A 106 1.92 -11.86 9.24
C ARG A 106 2.38 -10.49 9.71
N GLN A 107 2.20 -10.23 10.99
CA GLN A 107 2.48 -8.95 11.62
C GLN A 107 3.96 -8.54 11.44
N ALA A 108 4.29 -8.00 10.28
CA ALA A 108 5.60 -7.43 10.03
C ALA A 108 5.72 -6.09 10.75
N ILE A 109 6.82 -5.88 11.43
CA ILE A 109 7.14 -4.61 12.07
C ILE A 109 7.93 -3.78 11.07
N ILE A 110 7.48 -2.54 10.83
CA ILE A 110 8.15 -1.59 9.93
C ILE A 110 8.80 -0.51 10.77
N GLU A 111 10.10 -0.32 10.60
CA GLU A 111 10.86 0.72 11.28
C GLU A 111 11.76 1.45 10.28
N LEU A 112 12.06 2.73 10.56
CA LEU A 112 13.04 3.46 9.76
C LEU A 112 14.41 2.79 9.88
N ALA A 113 15.05 2.56 8.73
CA ALA A 113 16.41 2.07 8.69
C ALA A 113 17.38 3.26 8.77
N GLU A 114 18.34 3.15 9.67
CA GLU A 114 19.40 4.14 9.79
C GLU A 114 20.49 3.93 8.73
#